data_f951d5bc695b275baaa20f99f36b0521
#
_entry.id   f951d5bc695b275baaa20f99f36b0521
#
_cell.length_a   1.000
_cell.length_b   1.000
_cell.length_c   1.000
_cell.angle_alpha   90.00
_cell.angle_beta   90.00
_cell.angle_gamma   90.00
#
_symmetry.space_group_name_H-M   'P 1'
#
loop_
_entity.id
_entity.type
_entity.pdbx_description
1 polymer ?
#
loop_
_entity_poly.entity_id
_entity_poly.type
_entity_poly.pdbx_seq_one_letter_code
_entity_poly.pdbx_strand_id
1 'polypeptide(L)'
;MYDSKLMKEWAAEVRSFLFVWRFLMAKGKGGGTVGTVEALVTPVLEQLGMRLWDVRFEKEGPDWFLRIYIDRDEPLDLNACEEATRAINPVIDAADPIDQSYFMEVGSPGLGRKLTRDVHFEAMRGRRVAAHLIRETAAGEKDVAGILQGKDGARVTLLLDDGSETVIEEKEASYFKLCDDEDLF
;
A
#
# COMPACT_ATOMS: atom_id res chain seq x y z
N MET A 1 -11.90 -34.08 -29.42
CA MET A 1 -11.74 -32.70 -29.95
C MET A 1 -11.58 -31.81 -28.71
N TYR A 2 -10.34 -31.51 -28.36
CA TYR A 2 -10.05 -30.70 -27.16
C TYR A 2 -10.41 -29.23 -27.43
N ASP A 3 -11.14 -28.61 -26.51
CA ASP A 3 -11.61 -27.24 -26.64
C ASP A 3 -10.41 -26.26 -26.57
N SER A 4 -10.15 -25.60 -27.69
CA SER A 4 -9.03 -24.67 -27.87
C SER A 4 -9.12 -23.45 -26.95
N LYS A 5 -10.32 -23.16 -26.36
CA LYS A 5 -10.57 -22.07 -25.47
C LYS A 5 -10.06 -22.39 -24.06
N LEU A 6 -10.33 -23.60 -23.57
CA LEU A 6 -9.83 -24.09 -22.29
C LEU A 6 -8.29 -24.15 -22.25
N MET A 7 -7.66 -24.53 -23.37
CA MET A 7 -6.19 -24.57 -23.50
C MET A 7 -5.57 -23.16 -23.47
N LYS A 8 -6.26 -22.15 -24.00
CA LYS A 8 -5.77 -20.76 -23.96
C LYS A 8 -5.93 -20.13 -22.58
N GLU A 9 -7.01 -20.42 -21.88
CA GLU A 9 -7.22 -19.98 -20.49
C GLU A 9 -6.21 -20.64 -19.55
N TRP A 10 -5.97 -21.95 -19.70
CA TRP A 10 -4.97 -22.68 -18.92
C TRP A 10 -3.53 -22.17 -19.21
N ALA A 11 -3.23 -21.85 -20.47
CA ALA A 11 -1.93 -21.27 -20.84
C ALA A 11 -1.72 -19.84 -20.31
N ALA A 12 -2.78 -19.07 -20.13
CA ALA A 12 -2.72 -17.74 -19.51
C ALA A 12 -2.47 -17.85 -18.00
N GLU A 13 -3.15 -18.76 -17.30
CA GLU A 13 -2.92 -19.05 -15.87
C GLU A 13 -1.50 -19.56 -15.60
N VAL A 14 -1.02 -20.51 -16.42
CA VAL A 14 0.35 -21.05 -16.30
C VAL A 14 1.41 -19.98 -16.59
N ARG A 15 1.14 -19.04 -17.51
CA ARG A 15 2.05 -17.90 -17.76
C ARG A 15 2.09 -16.94 -16.59
N SER A 16 0.96 -16.66 -15.94
CA SER A 16 0.88 -15.85 -14.73
C SER A 16 1.64 -16.53 -13.58
N PHE A 17 1.45 -17.84 -13.40
CA PHE A 17 2.15 -18.63 -12.38
C PHE A 17 3.66 -18.71 -12.63
N LEU A 18 4.10 -18.91 -13.88
CA LEU A 18 5.52 -18.90 -14.26
C LEU A 18 6.14 -17.50 -14.13
N PHE A 19 5.39 -16.42 -14.33
CA PHE A 19 5.86 -15.06 -14.14
C PHE A 19 6.10 -14.76 -12.67
N VAL A 20 5.17 -15.13 -11.81
CA VAL A 20 5.30 -15.02 -10.34
C VAL A 20 6.45 -15.89 -9.84
N TRP A 21 6.58 -17.14 -10.34
CA TRP A 21 7.66 -18.05 -9.93
C TRP A 21 9.03 -17.57 -10.43
N ARG A 22 9.10 -17.03 -11.64
CA ARG A 22 10.34 -16.43 -12.18
C ARG A 22 10.75 -15.17 -11.42
N PHE A 23 9.78 -14.40 -10.91
CA PHE A 23 10.03 -13.21 -10.07
C PHE A 23 10.48 -13.61 -8.66
N LEU A 24 9.90 -14.67 -8.08
CA LEU A 24 10.34 -15.23 -6.79
C LEU A 24 11.78 -15.76 -6.86
N MET A 25 12.14 -16.45 -7.94
CA MET A 25 13.50 -17.00 -8.11
C MET A 25 14.53 -15.93 -8.45
N ALA A 26 14.13 -14.79 -9.03
CA ALA A 26 15.04 -13.69 -9.35
C ALA A 26 15.36 -12.78 -8.15
N LYS A 27 14.59 -12.84 -7.05
CA LYS A 27 14.76 -12.01 -5.86
C LYS A 27 15.21 -12.83 -4.63
N GLY A 28 16.09 -13.77 -4.83
CA GLY A 28 16.83 -14.43 -3.75
C GLY A 28 17.78 -13.43 -3.08
N LYS A 29 17.57 -13.17 -1.78
CA LYS A 29 18.38 -12.42 -0.80
C LYS A 29 18.03 -10.94 -0.66
N GLY A 30 17.12 -10.64 0.27
CA GLY A 30 17.05 -9.32 0.88
C GLY A 30 15.69 -8.82 1.39
N GLY A 31 14.59 -9.45 1.05
CA GLY A 31 13.28 -9.09 1.61
C GLY A 31 12.93 -10.05 2.76
N GLY A 32 12.80 -9.54 3.99
CA GLY A 32 12.21 -10.34 5.08
C GLY A 32 10.78 -10.78 4.72
N THR A 33 10.10 -11.48 5.63
CA THR A 33 8.71 -11.98 5.47
C THR A 33 7.78 -10.97 4.78
N VAL A 34 7.81 -9.70 5.21
CA VAL A 34 7.01 -8.61 4.64
C VAL A 34 7.27 -8.44 3.14
N GLY A 35 8.53 -8.33 2.72
CA GLY A 35 8.87 -8.13 1.30
C GLY A 35 8.49 -9.32 0.42
N THR A 36 8.52 -10.54 0.95
CA THR A 36 8.06 -11.74 0.24
C THR A 36 6.54 -11.69 0.06
N VAL A 37 5.79 -11.36 1.12
CA VAL A 37 4.34 -11.22 1.06
C VAL A 37 3.94 -10.10 0.09
N GLU A 38 4.58 -8.93 0.15
CA GLU A 38 4.33 -7.83 -0.78
C GLU A 38 4.47 -8.27 -2.25
N ALA A 39 5.55 -8.98 -2.56
CA ALA A 39 5.80 -9.47 -3.93
C ALA A 39 4.74 -10.48 -4.40
N LEU A 40 4.17 -11.26 -3.48
CA LEU A 40 3.12 -12.24 -3.77
C LEU A 40 1.75 -11.59 -3.98
N VAL A 41 1.37 -10.63 -3.12
CA VAL A 41 0.01 -10.09 -3.10
C VAL A 41 -0.19 -8.94 -4.09
N THR A 42 0.86 -8.16 -4.40
CA THR A 42 0.75 -7.01 -5.31
C THR A 42 0.11 -7.38 -6.65
N PRO A 43 0.60 -8.39 -7.41
CA PRO A 43 0.01 -8.72 -8.70
C PRO A 43 -1.42 -9.26 -8.61
N VAL A 44 -1.81 -9.84 -7.47
CA VAL A 44 -3.18 -10.30 -7.22
C VAL A 44 -4.11 -9.12 -7.04
N LEU A 45 -3.70 -8.14 -6.23
CA LEU A 45 -4.47 -6.93 -5.97
C LEU A 45 -4.63 -6.08 -7.24
N GLU A 46 -3.58 -5.93 -8.05
CA GLU A 46 -3.63 -5.20 -9.32
C GLU A 46 -4.68 -5.78 -10.28
N GLN A 47 -4.84 -7.12 -10.33
CA GLN A 47 -5.88 -7.77 -11.13
C GLN A 47 -7.30 -7.44 -10.67
N LEU A 48 -7.49 -7.08 -9.40
CA LEU A 48 -8.75 -6.64 -8.82
C LEU A 48 -8.96 -5.11 -8.90
N GLY A 49 -8.05 -4.38 -9.56
CA GLY A 49 -8.07 -2.92 -9.58
C GLY A 49 -7.76 -2.28 -8.24
N MET A 50 -7.09 -3.03 -7.37
CA MET A 50 -6.68 -2.57 -6.04
C MET A 50 -5.16 -2.40 -6.00
N ARG A 51 -4.67 -1.59 -5.07
CA ARG A 51 -3.25 -1.43 -4.81
C ARG A 51 -2.90 -1.84 -3.39
N LEU A 52 -1.72 -2.41 -3.22
CA LEU A 52 -1.16 -2.68 -1.92
C LEU A 52 -0.72 -1.35 -1.29
N TRP A 53 -1.28 -1.04 -0.10
CA TRP A 53 -0.85 0.13 0.67
C TRP A 53 0.34 -0.20 1.58
N ASP A 54 0.20 -1.23 2.43
CA ASP A 54 1.24 -1.62 3.38
C ASP A 54 1.07 -3.09 3.77
N VAL A 55 2.16 -3.73 4.18
CA VAL A 55 2.15 -5.06 4.80
C VAL A 55 2.89 -4.99 6.11
N ARG A 56 2.29 -5.53 7.16
CA ARG A 56 2.92 -5.66 8.47
C ARG A 56 2.83 -7.09 8.96
N PHE A 57 3.91 -7.54 9.56
CA PHE A 57 3.96 -8.81 10.26
C PHE A 57 4.42 -8.55 11.67
N GLU A 58 3.50 -8.55 12.61
CA GLU A 58 3.68 -8.06 13.98
C GLU A 58 3.21 -9.08 14.99
N LYS A 59 3.89 -9.12 16.15
CA LYS A 59 3.49 -9.97 17.26
C LYS A 59 2.71 -9.16 18.28
N GLU A 60 1.49 -9.60 18.60
CA GLU A 60 0.64 -8.99 19.62
C GLU A 60 0.32 -10.06 20.68
N GLY A 61 0.88 -9.89 21.86
CA GLY A 61 0.77 -10.90 22.91
C GLY A 61 1.35 -12.24 22.49
N PRO A 62 0.58 -13.34 22.54
CA PRO A 62 1.02 -14.66 22.10
C PRO A 62 0.96 -14.84 20.57
N ASP A 63 0.17 -14.05 19.87
CA ASP A 63 -0.22 -14.28 18.49
C ASP A 63 0.55 -13.41 17.49
N TRP A 64 0.69 -13.91 16.27
CA TRP A 64 1.24 -13.18 15.15
C TRP A 64 0.12 -12.74 14.21
N PHE A 65 0.26 -11.55 13.65
CA PHE A 65 -0.68 -10.95 12.71
C PHE A 65 0.04 -10.56 11.43
N LEU A 66 -0.49 -11.06 10.31
CA LEU A 66 -0.15 -10.59 8.98
C LEU A 66 -1.23 -9.63 8.54
N ARG A 67 -0.93 -8.32 8.54
CA ARG A 67 -1.85 -7.27 8.13
C ARG A 67 -1.49 -6.78 6.74
N ILE A 68 -2.46 -6.87 5.83
CA ILE A 68 -2.34 -6.44 4.44
C ILE A 68 -3.31 -5.28 4.26
N TYR A 69 -2.76 -4.09 4.15
CA TYR A 69 -3.56 -2.88 3.91
C TYR A 69 -3.68 -2.65 2.42
N ILE A 70 -4.92 -2.53 1.96
CA ILE A 70 -5.26 -2.34 0.54
C ILE A 70 -5.97 -1.01 0.33
N ASP A 71 -5.85 -0.47 -0.88
CA ASP A 71 -6.48 0.77 -1.27
C ASP A 71 -6.99 0.68 -2.72
N ARG A 72 -7.95 1.53 -3.09
CA ARG A 72 -8.43 1.74 -4.45
C ARG A 72 -9.00 3.14 -4.59
N ASP A 73 -9.29 3.56 -5.83
CA ASP A 73 -9.82 4.89 -6.09
C ASP A 73 -11.27 5.06 -5.58
N GLU A 74 -12.08 4.01 -5.69
CA GLU A 74 -13.43 3.97 -5.10
C GLU A 74 -13.35 3.66 -3.58
N PRO A 75 -14.39 4.01 -2.83
CA PRO A 75 -14.48 3.66 -1.41
C PRO A 75 -14.32 2.16 -1.18
N LEU A 76 -13.44 1.80 -0.27
CA LEU A 76 -13.19 0.41 0.08
C LEU A 76 -14.27 -0.06 1.09
N ASP A 77 -15.10 -1.00 0.65
CA ASP A 77 -16.14 -1.63 1.46
C ASP A 77 -15.74 -3.04 1.94
N LEU A 78 -16.59 -3.64 2.75
CA LEU A 78 -16.36 -5.00 3.27
C LEU A 78 -16.30 -6.05 2.16
N ASN A 79 -17.09 -5.90 1.09
CA ASN A 79 -17.10 -6.84 -0.03
C ASN A 79 -15.75 -6.83 -0.76
N ALA A 80 -15.18 -5.64 -0.97
CA ALA A 80 -13.86 -5.50 -1.57
C ALA A 80 -12.75 -6.12 -0.70
N CYS A 81 -12.81 -5.96 0.62
CA CYS A 81 -11.87 -6.60 1.54
C CYS A 81 -12.02 -8.13 1.50
N GLU A 82 -13.25 -8.65 1.42
CA GLU A 82 -13.52 -10.07 1.32
C GLU A 82 -13.02 -10.65 -0.02
N GLU A 83 -13.26 -9.95 -1.13
CA GLU A 83 -12.77 -10.32 -2.46
C GLU A 83 -11.24 -10.39 -2.48
N ALA A 84 -10.57 -9.36 -1.97
CA ALA A 84 -9.11 -9.34 -1.84
C ALA A 84 -8.61 -10.50 -0.97
N THR A 85 -9.24 -10.75 0.18
CA THR A 85 -8.88 -11.86 1.07
C THR A 85 -8.99 -13.21 0.37
N ARG A 86 -10.08 -13.45 -0.36
CA ARG A 86 -10.29 -14.70 -1.11
C ARG A 86 -9.25 -14.90 -2.23
N ALA A 87 -8.82 -13.82 -2.87
CA ALA A 87 -7.82 -13.89 -3.92
C ALA A 87 -6.38 -14.06 -3.37
N ILE A 88 -6.07 -13.46 -2.22
CA ILE A 88 -4.76 -13.50 -1.59
C ILE A 88 -4.51 -14.85 -0.91
N ASN A 89 -5.48 -15.42 -0.19
CA ASN A 89 -5.33 -16.66 0.58
C ASN A 89 -4.63 -17.77 -0.19
N PRO A 90 -5.10 -18.21 -1.37
CA PRO A 90 -4.49 -19.35 -2.07
C PRO A 90 -3.05 -19.06 -2.50
N VAL A 91 -2.68 -17.80 -2.74
CA VAL A 91 -1.32 -17.42 -3.13
C VAL A 91 -0.37 -17.49 -1.94
N ILE A 92 -0.81 -17.01 -0.77
CA ILE A 92 -0.04 -17.09 0.47
C ILE A 92 0.08 -18.55 0.91
N ASP A 93 -1.02 -19.33 0.90
CA ASP A 93 -1.01 -20.75 1.27
C ASP A 93 -0.09 -21.59 0.38
N ALA A 94 -0.09 -21.33 -0.93
CA ALA A 94 0.77 -22.05 -1.87
C ALA A 94 2.27 -21.70 -1.72
N ALA A 95 2.58 -20.47 -1.33
CA ALA A 95 3.95 -20.00 -1.16
C ALA A 95 4.52 -20.30 0.24
N ASP A 96 3.64 -20.44 1.24
CA ASP A 96 3.96 -20.69 2.66
C ASP A 96 5.16 -19.86 3.17
N PRO A 97 5.10 -18.51 3.09
CA PRO A 97 6.25 -17.65 3.33
C PRO A 97 6.54 -17.41 4.82
N ILE A 98 5.72 -17.96 5.72
CA ILE A 98 5.75 -17.68 7.16
C ILE A 98 5.68 -18.98 7.95
N ASP A 99 6.74 -19.30 8.68
CA ASP A 99 6.83 -20.55 9.47
C ASP A 99 5.91 -20.56 10.72
N GLN A 100 5.58 -19.36 11.25
CA GLN A 100 4.77 -19.23 12.46
C GLN A 100 3.27 -19.28 12.11
N SER A 101 2.47 -19.83 13.05
CA SER A 101 1.02 -19.62 12.98
C SER A 101 0.68 -18.15 13.14
N TYR A 102 -0.21 -17.63 12.31
CA TYR A 102 -0.61 -16.24 12.31
C TYR A 102 -2.08 -16.06 11.91
N PHE A 103 -2.63 -14.92 12.28
CA PHE A 103 -3.91 -14.44 11.77
C PHE A 103 -3.66 -13.49 10.60
N MET A 104 -4.36 -13.69 9.48
CA MET A 104 -4.29 -12.79 8.34
C MET A 104 -5.48 -11.82 8.37
N GLU A 105 -5.16 -10.53 8.29
CA GLU A 105 -6.13 -9.45 8.24
C GLU A 105 -5.92 -8.65 6.94
N VAL A 106 -6.97 -8.49 6.13
CA VAL A 106 -6.96 -7.68 4.91
C VAL A 106 -7.96 -6.55 5.08
N GLY A 107 -7.52 -5.31 4.91
CA GLY A 107 -8.41 -4.18 5.13
C GLY A 107 -7.87 -2.84 4.65
N SER A 108 -8.67 -1.79 4.87
CA SER A 108 -8.29 -0.41 4.60
C SER A 108 -7.23 0.08 5.57
N PRO A 109 -6.29 0.94 5.14
CA PRO A 109 -5.38 1.64 6.04
C PRO A 109 -6.08 2.68 6.95
N GLY A 110 -7.38 2.90 6.77
CA GLY A 110 -8.17 3.88 7.52
C GLY A 110 -8.05 5.30 6.98
N LEU A 111 -8.76 6.22 7.64
CA LEU A 111 -8.68 7.67 7.39
C LEU A 111 -7.45 8.27 8.10
N GLY A 112 -7.00 9.44 7.64
CA GLY A 112 -5.81 10.09 8.20
C GLY A 112 -4.53 9.27 8.07
N ARG A 113 -4.48 8.38 7.10
CA ARG A 113 -3.37 7.44 6.91
C ARG A 113 -2.06 8.15 6.58
N LYS A 114 -0.97 7.62 7.12
CA LYS A 114 0.37 8.17 6.86
C LYS A 114 0.89 7.75 5.51
N LEU A 115 1.55 8.70 4.83
CA LEU A 115 2.30 8.48 3.60
C LEU A 115 3.76 8.20 4.00
N THR A 116 4.22 6.97 3.79
CA THR A 116 5.55 6.51 4.24
C THR A 116 6.41 5.95 3.11
N ARG A 117 5.85 5.76 1.91
CA ARG A 117 6.52 5.20 0.73
C ARG A 117 6.26 6.09 -0.47
N ASP A 118 7.17 6.11 -1.45
CA ASP A 118 7.01 6.91 -2.68
C ASP A 118 5.69 6.62 -3.40
N VAL A 119 5.28 5.37 -3.45
CA VAL A 119 3.99 4.95 -4.05
C VAL A 119 2.77 5.56 -3.37
N HIS A 120 2.85 5.90 -2.08
CA HIS A 120 1.76 6.58 -1.37
C HIS A 120 1.63 8.03 -1.84
N PHE A 121 2.75 8.74 -2.02
CA PHE A 121 2.74 10.11 -2.52
C PHE A 121 2.24 10.17 -3.97
N GLU A 122 2.63 9.21 -4.81
CA GLU A 122 2.11 9.11 -6.18
C GLU A 122 0.59 8.86 -6.20
N ALA A 123 0.10 7.89 -5.40
CA ALA A 123 -1.31 7.54 -5.35
C ALA A 123 -2.19 8.67 -4.78
N MET A 124 -1.63 9.51 -3.90
CA MET A 124 -2.35 10.61 -3.23
C MET A 124 -2.10 11.98 -3.87
N ARG A 125 -1.46 12.04 -5.04
CA ARG A 125 -1.29 13.29 -5.79
C ARG A 125 -2.65 13.96 -6.06
N GLY A 126 -2.72 15.26 -5.86
CA GLY A 126 -3.96 16.04 -5.97
C GLY A 126 -4.90 15.93 -4.75
N ARG A 127 -4.56 15.14 -3.72
CA ARG A 127 -5.30 15.06 -2.47
C ARG A 127 -4.72 16.01 -1.44
N ARG A 128 -5.54 16.41 -0.45
CA ARG A 128 -5.09 17.23 0.68
C ARG A 128 -4.26 16.39 1.63
N VAL A 129 -3.06 16.86 1.94
CA VAL A 129 -2.08 16.20 2.80
C VAL A 129 -1.56 17.20 3.82
N ALA A 130 -1.41 16.78 5.05
CA ALA A 130 -0.74 17.53 6.11
C ALA A 130 0.65 16.95 6.41
N ALA A 131 1.63 17.84 6.49
CA ALA A 131 2.96 17.54 7.00
C ALA A 131 3.05 18.03 8.46
N HIS A 132 3.37 17.14 9.39
CA HIS A 132 3.69 17.51 10.77
C HIS A 132 5.18 17.74 10.91
N LEU A 133 5.58 18.99 11.05
CA LEU A 133 6.99 19.38 11.08
C LEU A 133 7.64 19.07 12.44
N ILE A 134 8.91 18.70 12.42
CA ILE A 134 9.73 18.52 13.63
C ILE A 134 9.98 19.86 14.31
N ARG A 135 10.15 20.93 13.51
CA ARG A 135 10.33 22.31 13.99
C ARG A 135 9.20 23.18 13.45
N GLU A 136 8.79 24.13 14.25
CA GLU A 136 7.78 25.12 13.85
C GLU A 136 8.27 25.97 12.67
N THR A 137 7.33 26.36 11.81
CA THR A 137 7.56 27.36 10.77
C THR A 137 7.88 28.74 11.38
N ALA A 138 8.26 29.69 10.54
CA ALA A 138 8.44 31.08 10.98
C ALA A 138 7.15 31.72 11.55
N ALA A 139 5.97 31.17 11.21
CA ALA A 139 4.68 31.57 11.75
C ALA A 139 4.31 30.86 13.06
N GLY A 140 5.15 29.93 13.55
CA GLY A 140 4.91 29.18 14.78
C GLY A 140 3.99 27.96 14.61
N GLU A 141 3.78 27.51 13.37
CA GLU A 141 2.94 26.37 13.04
C GLU A 141 3.77 25.10 12.89
N LYS A 142 3.27 23.98 13.38
CA LYS A 142 3.86 22.64 13.18
C LYS A 142 3.20 21.85 12.08
N ASP A 143 1.97 22.16 11.77
CA ASP A 143 1.21 21.45 10.74
C ASP A 143 1.07 22.35 9.51
N VAL A 144 1.52 21.85 8.37
CA VAL A 144 1.40 22.50 7.07
C VAL A 144 0.54 21.62 6.20
N ALA A 145 -0.65 22.07 5.84
CA ALA A 145 -1.59 21.34 5.01
C ALA A 145 -1.73 21.99 3.64
N GLY A 146 -1.86 21.17 2.60
CA GLY A 146 -2.03 21.62 1.23
C GLY A 146 -2.33 20.47 0.29
N ILE A 147 -2.55 20.79 -0.98
CA ILE A 147 -2.75 19.79 -2.03
C ILE A 147 -1.41 19.24 -2.48
N LEU A 148 -1.24 17.93 -2.37
CA LEU A 148 -0.01 17.24 -2.77
C LEU A 148 0.21 17.39 -4.29
N GLN A 149 1.27 18.08 -4.68
CA GLN A 149 1.68 18.22 -6.07
C GLN A 149 2.56 17.04 -6.52
N GLY A 150 3.38 16.52 -5.61
CA GLY A 150 4.21 15.35 -5.86
C GLY A 150 5.39 15.26 -4.90
N LYS A 151 6.20 14.22 -5.12
CA LYS A 151 7.45 13.97 -4.40
C LYS A 151 8.58 13.77 -5.40
N ASP A 152 9.69 14.46 -5.21
CA ASP A 152 10.93 14.29 -5.97
C ASP A 152 12.10 14.02 -5.01
N GLY A 153 12.58 12.78 -5.01
CA GLY A 153 13.52 12.31 -4.01
C GLY A 153 12.97 12.49 -2.60
N ALA A 154 13.66 13.25 -1.75
CA ALA A 154 13.23 13.54 -0.38
C ALA A 154 12.34 14.80 -0.25
N ARG A 155 12.00 15.46 -1.35
CA ARG A 155 11.25 16.72 -1.36
C ARG A 155 9.79 16.49 -1.71
N VAL A 156 8.89 16.90 -0.83
CA VAL A 156 7.44 16.86 -1.02
C VAL A 156 6.94 18.28 -1.28
N THR A 157 6.24 18.47 -2.39
CA THR A 157 5.66 19.78 -2.78
C THR A 157 4.17 19.80 -2.47
N LEU A 158 3.74 20.79 -1.70
CA LEU A 158 2.35 21.07 -1.37
C LEU A 158 1.94 22.43 -1.93
N LEU A 159 0.76 22.51 -2.54
CA LEU A 159 0.09 23.76 -2.91
C LEU A 159 -0.79 24.19 -1.74
N LEU A 160 -0.49 25.32 -1.13
CA LEU A 160 -1.22 25.87 0.01
C LEU A 160 -2.54 26.55 -0.41
N ASP A 161 -3.39 26.83 0.56
CA ASP A 161 -4.71 27.45 0.33
C ASP A 161 -4.62 28.90 -0.21
N ASP A 162 -3.51 29.58 0.03
CA ASP A 162 -3.23 30.92 -0.53
C ASP A 162 -2.71 30.88 -1.99
N GLY A 163 -2.58 29.68 -2.56
CA GLY A 163 -2.07 29.46 -3.91
C GLY A 163 -0.54 29.43 -4.01
N SER A 164 0.18 29.58 -2.91
CA SER A 164 1.64 29.41 -2.89
C SER A 164 2.04 27.94 -2.84
N GLU A 165 3.22 27.61 -3.38
CA GLU A 165 3.81 26.29 -3.23
C GLU A 165 4.83 26.29 -2.12
N THR A 166 4.81 25.24 -1.30
CA THR A 166 5.85 24.99 -0.31
C THR A 166 6.50 23.64 -0.57
N VAL A 167 7.80 23.56 -0.35
CA VAL A 167 8.59 22.33 -0.47
C VAL A 167 9.09 21.95 0.92
N ILE A 168 8.77 20.73 1.35
CA ILE A 168 9.14 20.19 2.65
C ILE A 168 10.04 18.99 2.41
N GLU A 169 11.24 18.98 2.99
CA GLU A 169 12.08 17.80 2.97
C GLU A 169 11.58 16.76 3.98
N GLU A 170 11.61 15.47 3.62
CA GLU A 170 11.12 14.38 4.50
C GLU A 170 11.76 14.41 5.90
N LYS A 171 13.01 14.80 6.00
CA LYS A 171 13.73 14.94 7.29
C LYS A 171 13.21 16.10 8.16
N GLU A 172 12.44 17.04 7.60
CA GLU A 172 11.85 18.17 8.33
C GLU A 172 10.49 17.84 8.91
N ALA A 173 9.84 16.78 8.39
CA ALA A 173 8.56 16.30 8.88
C ALA A 173 8.71 15.02 9.71
N SER A 174 7.95 14.93 10.79
CA SER A 174 7.79 13.70 11.56
C SER A 174 6.96 12.67 10.80
N TYR A 175 5.96 13.17 10.06
CA TYR A 175 5.11 12.38 9.18
C TYR A 175 4.35 13.26 8.19
N PHE A 176 3.88 12.63 7.11
CA PHE A 176 2.85 13.15 6.23
C PHE A 176 1.60 12.30 6.39
N LYS A 177 0.41 12.92 6.46
CA LYS A 177 -0.87 12.21 6.55
C LYS A 177 -1.88 12.76 5.54
N LEU A 178 -2.79 11.91 5.08
CA LEU A 178 -3.93 12.33 4.28
C LEU A 178 -4.94 13.06 5.17
N CYS A 179 -5.51 14.16 4.69
CA CYS A 179 -6.56 14.93 5.37
C CYS A 179 -7.93 14.52 4.82
N ASP A 180 -8.34 13.29 5.08
CA ASP A 180 -9.65 12.74 4.71
C ASP A 180 -10.52 12.41 5.93
N ASP A 181 -10.01 12.73 7.12
CA ASP A 181 -10.67 12.61 8.41
C ASP A 181 -11.30 13.94 8.90
N GLU A 182 -11.01 15.07 8.24
CA GLU A 182 -11.44 16.41 8.68
C GLU A 182 -12.95 16.66 8.47
N ASP A 183 -13.60 15.95 7.55
CA ASP A 183 -15.04 16.10 7.25
C ASP A 183 -15.97 15.29 8.18
N LEU A 184 -15.43 14.62 9.20
CA LEU A 184 -16.19 13.75 10.09
C LEU A 184 -16.62 14.42 11.43
N PHE A 185 -16.27 15.69 11.66
CA PHE A 185 -16.59 16.41 12.90
C PHE A 185 -17.16 17.80 12.66
#